data_2d937aab3ad426fa1858274fa4c4e682
#
_entry.id   2d937aab3ad426fa1858274fa4c4e682
#
_cell.length_a   1.000
_cell.length_b   1.000
_cell.length_c   1.000
_cell.angle_alpha   90.00
_cell.angle_beta   90.00
_cell.angle_gamma   90.00
#
_symmetry.space_group_name_H-M   'P 1'
#
loop_
_entity.id
_entity.type
_entity.pdbx_description
1 polymer ?
#
loop_
_entity_poly.entity_id
_entity_poly.type
_entity_poly.pdbx_seq_one_letter_code
_entity_poly.pdbx_strand_id
1 'polypeptide(L)'
;MNRLILKHGTPVTTVILALFAWVIYRKVSDGGIDAIVPLAATAVVVWVLGAFLFIYFWPRITVGGFKRIIVKRGLGSGPIPVNTLYAVPESPSQSASTGSVMATGTDDLLYLAGWLDVKAAPRVLHVPDMDDRYYSVQFTDPTSGANFAYVGKRTTGTAAGDFLLCQPHWSGGGPDGMTRIGIPHGTALLIGRVFVADDDDHLAAYALATQIQLTPLPLGRER
;
A
#
# COMPACT_ATOMS: atom_id res chain seq x y z
N MET A 1 1.03 -14.23 14.98
CA MET A 1 0.54 -14.70 13.66
C MET A 1 1.51 -15.65 12.95
N ASN A 2 2.82 -15.54 13.14
CA ASN A 2 3.82 -16.39 12.45
C ASN A 2 3.91 -17.87 12.88
N ARG A 3 3.44 -18.24 14.06
CA ARG A 3 3.51 -19.64 14.53
C ARG A 3 2.44 -20.57 13.94
N LEU A 4 1.31 -20.03 13.45
CA LEU A 4 0.23 -20.85 12.84
C LEU A 4 0.51 -21.19 11.37
N ILE A 5 1.17 -20.29 10.63
CA ILE A 5 1.50 -20.51 9.21
C ILE A 5 2.60 -21.58 9.07
N LEU A 6 3.59 -21.58 9.97
CA LEU A 6 4.66 -22.59 9.98
C LEU A 6 4.17 -23.98 10.39
N LYS A 7 3.09 -24.11 11.15
CA LYS A 7 2.59 -25.41 11.63
C LYS A 7 1.73 -26.17 10.61
N HIS A 8 1.11 -25.47 9.64
CA HIS A 8 0.23 -26.10 8.63
C HIS A 8 0.81 -26.07 7.21
N GLY A 9 1.85 -25.28 6.93
CA GLY A 9 2.52 -25.25 5.62
C GLY A 9 3.42 -26.47 5.39
N THR A 10 4.07 -26.97 6.42
CA THR A 10 5.05 -28.08 6.31
C THR A 10 4.44 -29.40 5.82
N PRO A 11 3.27 -29.88 6.30
CA PRO A 11 2.73 -31.14 5.80
C PRO A 11 2.23 -31.04 4.35
N VAL A 12 1.64 -29.92 3.96
CA VAL A 12 1.13 -29.71 2.59
C VAL A 12 2.29 -29.62 1.59
N THR A 13 3.32 -28.83 1.90
CA THR A 13 4.52 -28.74 1.06
C THR A 13 5.27 -30.06 0.97
N THR A 14 5.36 -30.82 2.05
CA THR A 14 6.00 -32.16 2.07
C THR A 14 5.22 -33.15 1.21
N VAL A 15 3.88 -33.16 1.28
CA VAL A 15 3.04 -34.03 0.45
C VAL A 15 3.17 -33.67 -1.02
N ILE A 16 3.18 -32.37 -1.38
CA ILE A 16 3.36 -31.91 -2.77
C ILE A 16 4.73 -32.33 -3.30
N LEU A 17 5.79 -32.13 -2.51
CA LEU A 17 7.14 -32.53 -2.91
C LEU A 17 7.26 -34.05 -3.06
N ALA A 18 6.65 -34.83 -2.16
CA ALA A 18 6.65 -36.29 -2.24
C ALA A 18 5.88 -36.80 -3.48
N LEU A 19 4.73 -36.20 -3.81
CA LEU A 19 3.97 -36.51 -5.01
C LEU A 19 4.77 -36.16 -6.27
N PHE A 20 5.45 -35.01 -6.28
CA PHE A 20 6.29 -34.58 -7.39
C PHE A 20 7.48 -35.54 -7.60
N ALA A 21 8.18 -35.91 -6.52
CA ALA A 21 9.26 -36.87 -6.53
C ALA A 21 8.79 -38.26 -7.02
N TRP A 22 7.61 -38.71 -6.60
CA TRP A 22 7.01 -39.97 -7.03
C TRP A 22 6.65 -39.98 -8.52
N VAL A 23 6.05 -38.88 -9.04
CA VAL A 23 5.75 -38.73 -10.46
C VAL A 23 7.04 -38.74 -11.31
N ILE A 24 8.08 -38.03 -10.87
CA ILE A 24 9.38 -38.03 -11.53
C ILE A 24 9.96 -39.45 -11.54
N TYR A 25 10.02 -40.12 -10.37
CA TYR A 25 10.53 -41.47 -10.24
C TYR A 25 9.82 -42.44 -11.17
N ARG A 26 8.49 -42.43 -11.20
CA ARG A 26 7.68 -43.32 -12.05
C ARG A 26 7.92 -43.06 -13.54
N LYS A 27 7.96 -41.79 -13.96
CA LYS A 27 8.24 -41.42 -15.35
C LYS A 27 9.64 -41.84 -15.81
N VAL A 28 10.64 -41.67 -14.95
CA VAL A 28 12.03 -42.08 -15.28
C VAL A 28 12.15 -43.60 -15.26
N SER A 29 11.49 -44.29 -14.36
CA SER A 29 11.48 -45.78 -14.29
C SER A 29 10.84 -46.41 -15.53
N ASP A 30 9.76 -45.81 -16.04
CA ASP A 30 9.01 -46.37 -17.17
C ASP A 30 9.60 -45.94 -18.55
N GLY A 31 10.23 -44.78 -18.67
CA GLY A 31 10.65 -44.18 -19.93
C GLY A 31 12.15 -43.94 -20.10
N GLY A 32 12.98 -44.31 -19.12
CA GLY A 32 14.42 -44.07 -19.16
C GLY A 32 14.80 -42.58 -19.25
N ILE A 33 16.00 -42.30 -19.75
CA ILE A 33 16.57 -40.94 -19.87
C ILE A 33 15.73 -40.05 -20.81
N ASP A 34 15.12 -40.64 -21.85
CA ASP A 34 14.35 -39.92 -22.85
C ASP A 34 13.07 -39.26 -22.25
N ALA A 35 12.58 -39.77 -21.13
CA ALA A 35 11.44 -39.17 -20.41
C ALA A 35 11.83 -37.93 -19.58
N ILE A 36 13.10 -37.76 -19.26
CA ILE A 36 13.60 -36.63 -18.43
C ILE A 36 13.49 -35.32 -19.18
N VAL A 37 13.82 -35.28 -20.46
CA VAL A 37 13.83 -34.05 -21.27
C VAL A 37 12.45 -33.39 -21.36
N PRO A 38 11.35 -34.10 -21.77
CA PRO A 38 10.03 -33.50 -21.81
C PRO A 38 9.51 -33.13 -20.40
N LEU A 39 9.87 -33.87 -19.37
CA LEU A 39 9.50 -33.56 -17.99
C LEU A 39 10.18 -32.28 -17.51
N ALA A 40 11.48 -32.12 -17.76
CA ALA A 40 12.24 -30.90 -17.44
C ALA A 40 11.71 -29.69 -18.21
N ALA A 41 11.44 -29.85 -19.52
CA ALA A 41 10.85 -28.81 -20.34
C ALA A 41 9.47 -28.35 -19.79
N THR A 42 8.61 -29.31 -19.42
CA THR A 42 7.32 -29.02 -18.81
C THR A 42 7.47 -28.28 -17.48
N ALA A 43 8.40 -28.72 -16.63
CA ALA A 43 8.68 -28.05 -15.34
C ALA A 43 9.16 -26.60 -15.54
N VAL A 44 10.02 -26.36 -16.51
CA VAL A 44 10.47 -24.99 -16.86
C VAL A 44 9.31 -24.14 -17.33
N VAL A 45 8.45 -24.64 -18.22
CA VAL A 45 7.27 -23.90 -18.70
C VAL A 45 6.33 -23.57 -17.56
N VAL A 46 6.00 -24.53 -16.69
CA VAL A 46 5.14 -24.32 -15.52
C VAL A 46 5.77 -23.29 -14.58
N TRP A 47 7.08 -23.35 -14.34
CA TRP A 47 7.78 -22.40 -13.50
C TRP A 47 7.74 -20.98 -14.08
N VAL A 48 8.02 -20.82 -15.39
CA VAL A 48 7.97 -19.51 -16.06
C VAL A 48 6.56 -18.91 -16.02
N LEU A 49 5.54 -19.72 -16.33
CA LEU A 49 4.14 -19.27 -16.24
C LEU A 49 3.76 -18.92 -14.82
N GLY A 50 4.14 -19.72 -13.84
CA GLY A 50 3.91 -19.46 -12.42
C GLY A 50 4.59 -18.18 -11.95
N ALA A 51 5.85 -17.95 -12.35
CA ALA A 51 6.57 -16.73 -12.04
C ALA A 51 5.89 -15.49 -12.68
N PHE A 52 5.47 -15.61 -13.94
CA PHE A 52 4.76 -14.52 -14.63
C PHE A 52 3.43 -14.19 -13.93
N LEU A 53 2.63 -15.20 -13.60
CA LEU A 53 1.37 -15.01 -12.87
C LEU A 53 1.60 -14.42 -11.49
N PHE A 54 2.65 -14.87 -10.77
CA PHE A 54 3.02 -14.32 -9.47
C PHE A 54 3.37 -12.84 -9.58
N ILE A 55 4.27 -12.44 -10.49
CA ILE A 55 4.67 -11.05 -10.70
C ILE A 55 3.45 -10.19 -11.06
N TYR A 56 2.55 -10.71 -11.93
CA TYR A 56 1.37 -9.98 -12.37
C TYR A 56 0.31 -9.79 -11.27
N PHE A 57 0.04 -10.82 -10.47
CA PHE A 57 -1.03 -10.78 -9.47
C PHE A 57 -0.56 -10.31 -8.09
N TRP A 58 0.72 -10.47 -7.75
CA TRP A 58 1.25 -10.17 -6.42
C TRP A 58 0.98 -8.74 -5.96
N PRO A 59 1.22 -7.69 -6.76
CA PRO A 59 0.91 -6.31 -6.35
C PRO A 59 -0.58 -6.12 -6.04
N ARG A 60 -1.46 -6.68 -6.86
CA ARG A 60 -2.92 -6.60 -6.67
C ARG A 60 -3.38 -7.27 -5.38
N ILE A 61 -2.82 -8.42 -5.06
CA ILE A 61 -3.13 -9.17 -3.84
C ILE A 61 -2.63 -8.39 -2.62
N THR A 62 -1.41 -7.89 -2.67
CA THR A 62 -0.77 -7.17 -1.56
C THR A 62 -1.49 -5.86 -1.27
N VAL A 63 -1.65 -5.00 -2.28
CA VAL A 63 -2.32 -3.70 -2.10
C VAL A 63 -3.81 -3.87 -1.80
N GLY A 64 -4.47 -4.87 -2.41
CA GLY A 64 -5.84 -5.25 -2.06
C GLY A 64 -5.98 -5.77 -0.63
N GLY A 65 -4.96 -6.44 -0.11
CA GLY A 65 -4.84 -6.83 1.30
C GLY A 65 -4.79 -5.60 2.22
N PHE A 66 -3.97 -4.62 1.91
CA PHE A 66 -3.92 -3.34 2.64
C PHE A 66 -5.26 -2.61 2.62
N LYS A 67 -5.93 -2.52 1.47
CA LYS A 67 -7.29 -1.97 1.39
C LYS A 67 -8.23 -2.65 2.38
N ARG A 68 -8.22 -3.98 2.41
CA ARG A 68 -9.09 -4.76 3.27
C ARG A 68 -8.79 -4.55 4.75
N ILE A 69 -7.52 -4.41 5.12
CA ILE A 69 -7.08 -4.10 6.48
C ILE A 69 -7.57 -2.70 6.85
N ILE A 70 -7.23 -1.67 6.08
CA ILE A 70 -7.57 -0.26 6.36
C ILE A 70 -9.10 -0.10 6.47
N VAL A 71 -9.85 -0.51 5.43
CA VAL A 71 -11.29 -0.22 5.33
C VAL A 71 -12.15 -1.11 6.23
N LYS A 72 -11.73 -2.35 6.52
CA LYS A 72 -12.55 -3.30 7.30
C LYS A 72 -12.11 -3.48 8.74
N ARG A 73 -10.81 -3.46 9.03
CA ARG A 73 -10.26 -3.65 10.37
C ARG A 73 -9.84 -2.33 11.02
N GLY A 74 -9.34 -1.40 10.21
CA GLY A 74 -8.71 -0.17 10.69
C GLY A 74 -7.29 -0.39 11.22
N LEU A 75 -6.72 0.67 11.77
CA LEU A 75 -5.35 0.72 12.30
C LEU A 75 -5.37 1.08 13.80
N GLY A 76 -6.11 0.30 14.59
CA GLY A 76 -6.22 0.50 16.04
C GLY A 76 -7.59 0.98 16.51
N SER A 77 -8.17 2.00 15.90
CA SER A 77 -9.45 2.63 16.33
C SER A 77 -10.69 2.19 15.54
N GLY A 78 -10.60 1.10 14.78
CA GLY A 78 -11.73 0.59 13.99
C GLY A 78 -11.62 0.90 12.48
N PRO A 79 -12.64 0.53 11.68
CA PRO A 79 -12.65 0.70 10.24
C PRO A 79 -12.43 2.15 9.80
N ILE A 80 -11.57 2.36 8.80
CA ILE A 80 -11.30 3.68 8.25
C ILE A 80 -12.12 3.84 6.96
N PRO A 81 -13.03 4.83 6.88
CA PRO A 81 -13.81 5.06 5.68
C PRO A 81 -12.93 5.36 4.46
N VAL A 82 -13.42 4.99 3.28
CA VAL A 82 -12.79 5.41 2.01
C VAL A 82 -12.78 6.94 1.93
N ASN A 83 -11.70 7.50 1.37
CA ASN A 83 -11.45 8.94 1.31
C ASN A 83 -11.25 9.61 2.68
N THR A 84 -10.74 8.84 3.64
CA THR A 84 -10.25 9.36 4.92
C THR A 84 -8.78 8.98 5.07
N LEU A 85 -7.95 9.92 5.48
CA LEU A 85 -6.56 9.68 5.87
C LEU A 85 -6.50 9.65 7.40
N TYR A 86 -6.06 8.53 7.95
CA TYR A 86 -6.04 8.28 9.38
C TYR A 86 -4.60 8.29 9.90
N ALA A 87 -4.31 9.16 10.85
CA ALA A 87 -3.04 9.17 11.57
C ALA A 87 -3.07 8.14 12.71
N VAL A 88 -2.07 7.28 12.76
CA VAL A 88 -1.93 6.27 13.81
C VAL A 88 -1.49 6.97 15.10
N PRO A 89 -2.27 6.87 16.22
CA PRO A 89 -2.01 7.63 17.43
C PRO A 89 -0.84 7.08 18.28
N GLU A 90 -0.41 5.86 18.00
CA GLU A 90 0.69 5.21 18.74
C GLU A 90 2.03 5.87 18.40
N SER A 91 2.87 6.08 19.41
CA SER A 91 4.24 6.56 19.18
C SER A 91 5.03 5.53 18.35
N PRO A 92 6.06 5.95 17.60
CA PRO A 92 6.89 5.04 16.83
C PRO A 92 7.47 3.90 17.67
N SER A 93 7.94 4.20 18.88
CA SER A 93 8.48 3.24 19.84
C SER A 93 7.42 2.20 20.28
N GLN A 94 6.17 2.61 20.52
CA GLN A 94 5.06 1.72 20.86
C GLN A 94 4.67 0.87 19.67
N SER A 95 4.55 1.45 18.48
CA SER A 95 4.21 0.73 17.25
C SER A 95 5.22 -0.36 16.93
N ALA A 96 6.51 -0.12 17.11
CA ALA A 96 7.58 -1.10 16.93
C ALA A 96 7.45 -2.27 17.91
N SER A 97 7.09 -2.01 19.17
CA SER A 97 6.96 -3.02 20.21
C SER A 97 5.70 -3.90 20.07
N THR A 98 4.60 -3.34 19.57
CA THR A 98 3.30 -4.04 19.42
C THR A 98 3.17 -4.82 18.11
N GLY A 99 4.12 -4.70 17.19
CA GLY A 99 4.06 -5.37 15.89
C GLY A 99 2.93 -4.83 15.00
N SER A 100 2.69 -3.52 15.06
CA SER A 100 1.73 -2.83 14.20
C SER A 100 1.95 -3.17 12.73
N VAL A 101 0.88 -3.30 11.96
CA VAL A 101 0.92 -3.58 10.51
C VAL A 101 1.71 -2.51 9.74
N MET A 102 1.81 -1.31 10.31
CA MET A 102 2.55 -0.18 9.75
C MET A 102 3.97 -0.03 10.36
N ALA A 103 4.32 -0.84 11.36
CA ALA A 103 5.65 -0.81 11.98
C ALA A 103 6.70 -1.31 10.98
N THR A 104 7.48 -0.40 10.43
CA THR A 104 8.56 -0.70 9.49
C THR A 104 9.94 -0.62 10.15
N GLY A 105 10.00 -0.64 11.48
CA GLY A 105 11.25 -0.61 12.25
C GLY A 105 11.91 0.77 12.29
N THR A 106 11.17 1.84 12.07
CA THR A 106 11.64 3.22 12.28
C THR A 106 11.02 3.76 13.55
N ASP A 107 11.87 4.29 14.44
CA ASP A 107 11.45 4.85 15.73
C ASP A 107 11.17 6.36 15.64
N ASP A 108 11.26 6.94 14.44
CA ASP A 108 11.21 8.37 14.15
C ASP A 108 10.08 8.81 13.20
N LEU A 109 9.14 7.91 12.88
CA LEU A 109 8.05 8.21 11.94
C LEU A 109 6.68 7.85 12.49
N LEU A 110 5.79 8.82 12.50
CA LEU A 110 4.36 8.62 12.67
C LEU A 110 3.73 8.31 11.31
N TYR A 111 2.88 7.29 11.27
CA TYR A 111 2.24 6.83 10.03
C TYR A 111 0.80 7.32 9.89
N LEU A 112 0.45 7.64 8.63
CA LEU A 112 -0.92 7.84 8.21
C LEU A 112 -1.25 6.81 7.12
N ALA A 113 -2.47 6.34 7.09
CA ALA A 113 -2.93 5.49 6.00
C ALA A 113 -4.37 5.80 5.60
N GLY A 114 -4.67 5.58 4.33
CA GLY A 114 -6.00 5.77 3.79
C GLY A 114 -6.18 5.10 2.44
N TRP A 115 -7.44 4.91 2.08
CA TRP A 115 -7.80 4.45 0.74
C TRP A 115 -8.53 5.58 0.02
N LEU A 116 -7.93 6.03 -1.08
CA LEU A 116 -8.50 7.07 -1.96
C LEU A 116 -9.35 6.43 -3.05
N ASP A 117 -10.53 7.01 -3.30
CA ASP A 117 -11.36 6.74 -4.47
C ASP A 117 -11.91 8.05 -5.03
N VAL A 118 -11.46 8.39 -6.25
CA VAL A 118 -11.87 9.60 -6.98
C VAL A 118 -12.70 9.28 -8.22
N LYS A 119 -13.24 8.04 -8.32
CA LYS A 119 -14.02 7.64 -9.49
C LYS A 119 -15.32 8.41 -9.63
N ALA A 120 -15.99 8.67 -8.50
CA ALA A 120 -17.26 9.40 -8.48
C ALA A 120 -17.05 10.92 -8.48
N ALA A 121 -16.04 11.41 -7.75
CA ALA A 121 -15.77 12.84 -7.62
C ALA A 121 -14.32 13.07 -7.20
N PRO A 122 -13.70 14.18 -7.63
CA PRO A 122 -12.37 14.57 -7.18
C PRO A 122 -12.35 14.86 -5.68
N ARG A 123 -11.13 14.82 -5.13
CA ARG A 123 -10.86 15.12 -3.71
C ARG A 123 -9.74 16.15 -3.62
N VAL A 124 -9.67 16.81 -2.50
CA VAL A 124 -8.57 17.69 -2.15
C VAL A 124 -7.78 17.06 -1.00
N LEU A 125 -6.48 16.94 -1.19
CA LEU A 125 -5.57 16.66 -0.09
C LEU A 125 -5.12 18.00 0.47
N HIS A 126 -5.53 18.30 1.69
CA HIS A 126 -5.05 19.42 2.47
C HIS A 126 -3.81 19.01 3.28
N VAL A 127 -2.78 19.84 3.24
CA VAL A 127 -1.57 19.72 4.06
C VAL A 127 -1.40 21.03 4.82
N PRO A 128 -1.30 21.02 6.16
CA PRO A 128 -1.03 22.23 6.94
C PRO A 128 0.41 22.71 6.72
N ASP A 129 0.73 23.88 7.25
CA ASP A 129 2.14 24.29 7.38
C ASP A 129 2.85 23.30 8.32
N MET A 130 3.86 22.63 7.80
CA MET A 130 4.61 21.61 8.52
C MET A 130 5.82 22.17 9.28
N ASP A 131 6.02 23.49 9.29
CA ASP A 131 7.09 24.17 10.00
C ASP A 131 8.47 23.50 9.78
N ASP A 132 8.81 23.34 8.50
CA ASP A 132 10.03 22.63 8.04
C ASP A 132 10.16 21.16 8.50
N ARG A 133 9.19 20.58 9.19
CA ARG A 133 9.13 19.17 9.58
C ARG A 133 9.09 18.29 8.34
N TYR A 134 9.86 17.19 8.37
CA TYR A 134 9.76 16.20 7.29
C TYR A 134 8.40 15.50 7.34
N TYR A 135 7.76 15.46 6.19
CA TYR A 135 6.58 14.64 5.94
C TYR A 135 6.59 14.12 4.51
N SER A 136 5.82 13.08 4.26
CA SER A 136 5.53 12.59 2.91
C SER A 136 4.19 11.88 2.88
N VAL A 137 3.38 12.13 1.86
CA VAL A 137 2.20 11.34 1.50
C VAL A 137 2.50 10.67 0.16
N GLN A 138 2.60 9.35 0.19
CA GLN A 138 2.89 8.48 -0.94
C GLN A 138 1.59 7.98 -1.55
N PHE A 139 1.51 7.98 -2.87
CA PHE A 139 0.39 7.47 -3.64
C PHE A 139 0.81 6.19 -4.37
N THR A 140 0.20 5.06 -4.02
CA THR A 140 0.50 3.75 -4.60
C THR A 140 -0.66 3.27 -5.45
N ASP A 141 -0.36 2.91 -6.71
CA ASP A 141 -1.34 2.31 -7.62
C ASP A 141 -1.65 0.87 -7.19
N PRO A 142 -2.92 0.54 -6.90
CA PRO A 142 -3.29 -0.81 -6.49
C PRO A 142 -3.16 -1.86 -7.59
N THR A 143 -3.02 -1.45 -8.85
CA THR A 143 -2.91 -2.37 -9.98
C THR A 143 -1.50 -2.85 -10.21
N SER A 144 -0.53 -1.94 -10.15
CA SER A 144 0.89 -2.22 -10.37
C SER A 144 1.71 -2.34 -9.10
N GLY A 145 1.21 -1.79 -7.97
CA GLY A 145 1.97 -1.64 -6.74
C GLY A 145 3.03 -0.52 -6.81
N ALA A 146 3.09 0.21 -7.92
CA ALA A 146 4.05 1.30 -8.10
C ALA A 146 3.59 2.58 -7.39
N ASN A 147 4.54 3.32 -6.86
CA ASN A 147 4.31 4.66 -6.36
C ASN A 147 4.41 5.64 -7.52
N PHE A 148 3.35 6.41 -7.76
CA PHE A 148 3.26 7.31 -8.92
C PHE A 148 3.32 8.79 -8.55
N ALA A 149 3.07 9.16 -7.29
CA ALA A 149 3.15 10.53 -6.82
C ALA A 149 3.55 10.60 -5.35
N TYR A 150 4.10 11.73 -4.97
CA TYR A 150 4.44 12.08 -3.59
C TYR A 150 4.11 13.54 -3.34
N VAL A 151 3.50 13.83 -2.19
CA VAL A 151 3.36 15.17 -1.62
C VAL A 151 4.19 15.18 -0.34
N GLY A 152 5.13 16.09 -0.20
CA GLY A 152 5.99 16.11 0.98
C GLY A 152 7.16 17.08 0.86
N LYS A 153 7.95 17.19 1.93
CA LYS A 153 9.06 18.14 2.03
C LYS A 153 9.98 18.14 0.81
N ARG A 154 10.26 16.96 0.24
CA ARG A 154 11.20 16.81 -0.89
C ARG A 154 10.59 17.12 -2.26
N THR A 155 9.27 17.17 -2.37
CA THR A 155 8.57 17.34 -3.65
C THR A 155 7.79 18.63 -3.74
N THR A 156 7.10 19.00 -2.68
CA THR A 156 6.18 20.16 -2.65
C THR A 156 6.53 21.18 -1.57
N GLY A 157 7.58 20.92 -0.77
CA GLY A 157 7.95 21.78 0.34
C GLY A 157 7.13 21.51 1.60
N THR A 158 7.22 22.42 2.57
CA THR A 158 6.60 22.27 3.91
C THR A 158 5.53 23.31 4.19
N ALA A 159 5.35 24.32 3.33
CA ALA A 159 4.28 25.28 3.46
C ALA A 159 2.89 24.62 3.30
N ALA A 160 1.88 25.23 3.92
CA ALA A 160 0.50 24.77 3.75
C ALA A 160 0.09 24.76 2.27
N GLY A 161 -0.66 23.73 1.85
CA GLY A 161 -1.08 23.59 0.48
C GLY A 161 -2.23 22.63 0.26
N ASP A 162 -2.96 22.86 -0.82
CA ASP A 162 -4.05 22.02 -1.26
C ASP A 162 -3.72 21.39 -2.62
N PHE A 163 -3.97 20.09 -2.73
CA PHE A 163 -3.66 19.31 -3.93
C PHE A 163 -4.94 18.65 -4.45
N LEU A 164 -5.25 18.92 -5.73
CA LEU A 164 -6.43 18.36 -6.39
C LEU A 164 -6.14 16.94 -6.87
N LEU A 165 -6.85 15.97 -6.29
CA LEU A 165 -6.78 14.56 -6.62
C LEU A 165 -7.95 14.20 -7.54
N CYS A 166 -7.67 13.85 -8.79
CA CYS A 166 -8.71 13.56 -9.77
C CYS A 166 -8.29 12.43 -10.72
N GLN A 167 -9.24 11.91 -11.49
CA GLN A 167 -8.90 11.02 -12.60
C GLN A 167 -8.09 11.77 -13.67
N PRO A 168 -7.18 11.11 -14.42
CA PRO A 168 -6.34 11.77 -15.42
C PRO A 168 -7.13 12.54 -16.48
N HIS A 169 -8.31 12.03 -16.85
CA HIS A 169 -9.18 12.62 -17.87
C HIS A 169 -10.27 13.53 -17.31
N TRP A 170 -10.20 13.86 -16.03
CA TRP A 170 -11.18 14.78 -15.44
C TRP A 170 -10.99 16.19 -15.98
N SER A 171 -12.04 16.73 -16.64
CA SER A 171 -12.02 18.01 -17.34
C SER A 171 -12.62 19.16 -16.52
N GLY A 172 -13.10 18.89 -15.30
CA GLY A 172 -13.69 19.93 -14.45
C GLY A 172 -12.66 20.97 -14.00
N GLY A 173 -13.13 22.17 -13.71
CA GLY A 173 -12.31 23.25 -13.14
C GLY A 173 -11.95 22.94 -11.69
N GLY A 174 -10.68 23.10 -11.33
CA GLY A 174 -10.24 23.20 -9.93
C GLY A 174 -10.04 24.67 -9.57
N PRO A 175 -9.94 25.01 -8.29
CA PRO A 175 -9.52 26.34 -7.85
C PRO A 175 -8.19 26.73 -8.51
N ASP A 176 -8.07 28.02 -8.87
CA ASP A 176 -6.84 28.53 -9.47
C ASP A 176 -5.64 28.33 -8.53
N GLY A 177 -4.52 27.92 -9.09
CA GLY A 177 -3.27 27.72 -8.35
C GLY A 177 -3.14 26.38 -7.63
N MET A 178 -4.17 25.51 -7.62
CA MET A 178 -4.10 24.21 -6.98
C MET A 178 -3.34 23.21 -7.86
N THR A 179 -2.30 22.58 -7.30
CA THR A 179 -1.55 21.53 -7.98
C THR A 179 -2.42 20.29 -8.19
N ARG A 180 -2.50 19.82 -9.45
CA ARG A 180 -3.30 18.64 -9.82
C ARG A 180 -2.46 17.37 -9.79
N ILE A 181 -2.98 16.32 -9.15
CA ILE A 181 -2.40 14.97 -9.13
C ILE A 181 -3.40 14.01 -9.78
N GLY A 182 -3.01 13.43 -10.93
CA GLY A 182 -3.82 12.44 -11.63
C GLY A 182 -3.70 11.05 -10.97
N ILE A 183 -4.84 10.45 -10.65
CA ILE A 183 -4.92 9.10 -10.05
C ILE A 183 -5.19 8.09 -11.17
N PRO A 184 -4.22 7.25 -11.59
CA PRO A 184 -4.26 6.49 -12.85
C PRO A 184 -5.52 5.63 -13.05
N HIS A 185 -5.97 4.95 -11.99
CA HIS A 185 -7.15 4.05 -12.02
C HIS A 185 -8.30 4.56 -11.15
N GLY A 186 -8.26 5.84 -10.79
CA GLY A 186 -9.26 6.47 -9.92
C GLY A 186 -9.21 5.99 -8.46
N THR A 187 -8.25 5.14 -8.09
CA THR A 187 -8.05 4.68 -6.71
C THR A 187 -6.57 4.61 -6.38
N ALA A 188 -6.21 4.88 -5.12
CA ALA A 188 -4.84 4.75 -4.63
C ALA A 188 -4.82 4.34 -3.15
N LEU A 189 -3.78 3.60 -2.77
CA LEU A 189 -3.40 3.46 -1.38
C LEU A 189 -2.54 4.67 -1.01
N LEU A 190 -2.91 5.37 0.06
CA LEU A 190 -2.16 6.47 0.63
C LEU A 190 -1.40 5.99 1.86
N ILE A 191 -0.11 6.29 1.92
CA ILE A 191 0.72 6.08 3.11
C ILE A 191 1.42 7.40 3.41
N GLY A 192 1.06 8.00 4.53
CA GLY A 192 1.69 9.21 5.04
C GLY A 192 2.75 8.88 6.09
N ARG A 193 3.75 9.74 6.19
CA ARG A 193 4.81 9.71 7.20
C ARG A 193 5.07 11.12 7.67
N VAL A 194 5.14 11.29 8.98
CA VAL A 194 5.51 12.56 9.62
C VAL A 194 6.64 12.27 10.58
N PHE A 195 7.69 13.05 10.54
CA PHE A 195 8.85 12.92 11.41
C PHE A 195 8.50 13.24 12.87
N VAL A 196 9.02 12.43 13.77
CA VAL A 196 8.93 12.57 15.23
C VAL A 196 10.36 12.55 15.76
N ALA A 197 10.77 13.62 16.42
CA ALA A 197 12.16 13.74 16.91
C ALA A 197 12.42 12.84 18.13
N ASP A 198 11.45 12.79 19.05
CA ASP A 198 11.47 11.97 20.26
C ASP A 198 10.05 11.78 20.81
N ASP A 199 9.90 11.12 21.96
CA ASP A 199 8.59 10.85 22.56
C ASP A 199 7.88 12.14 23.02
N ASP A 200 8.62 13.20 23.38
CA ASP A 200 8.02 14.49 23.79
C ASP A 200 7.47 15.25 22.57
N ASP A 201 8.07 15.10 21.39
CA ASP A 201 7.62 15.68 20.14
C ASP A 201 6.41 14.96 19.53
N HIS A 202 6.09 13.74 19.99
CA HIS A 202 5.03 12.92 19.42
C HIS A 202 3.68 13.63 19.33
N LEU A 203 3.27 14.35 20.39
CA LEU A 203 1.98 15.05 20.42
C LEU A 203 1.91 16.17 19.37
N ALA A 204 3.00 16.92 19.18
CA ALA A 204 3.09 17.97 18.18
C ALA A 204 3.07 17.39 16.75
N ALA A 205 3.81 16.32 16.50
CA ALA A 205 3.79 15.61 15.22
C ALA A 205 2.42 15.02 14.91
N TYR A 206 1.74 14.43 15.92
CA TYR A 206 0.40 13.87 15.76
C TYR A 206 -0.64 14.96 15.48
N ALA A 207 -0.56 16.12 16.14
CA ALA A 207 -1.44 17.25 15.88
C ALA A 207 -1.32 17.76 14.43
N LEU A 208 -0.12 17.81 13.86
CA LEU A 208 0.09 18.14 12.46
C LEU A 208 -0.41 17.02 11.53
N ALA A 209 -0.10 15.77 11.84
CA ALA A 209 -0.52 14.62 11.04
C ALA A 209 -2.03 14.53 10.90
N THR A 210 -2.80 14.82 11.97
CA THR A 210 -4.28 14.81 11.93
C THR A 210 -4.88 15.91 11.07
N GLN A 211 -4.14 16.96 10.78
CA GLN A 211 -4.55 18.05 9.88
C GLN A 211 -4.33 17.72 8.40
N ILE A 212 -3.52 16.69 8.09
CA ILE A 212 -3.40 16.19 6.71
C ILE A 212 -4.67 15.41 6.39
N GLN A 213 -5.57 16.00 5.57
CA GLN A 213 -6.91 15.48 5.39
C GLN A 213 -7.32 15.40 3.93
N LEU A 214 -8.24 14.47 3.66
CA LEU A 214 -8.93 14.36 2.37
C LEU A 214 -10.32 14.96 2.49
N THR A 215 -10.60 15.98 1.68
CA THR A 215 -11.90 16.64 1.64
C THR A 215 -12.54 16.53 0.25
N PRO A 216 -13.86 16.58 0.13
CA PRO A 216 -14.51 16.77 -1.17
C PRO A 216 -14.02 18.06 -1.82
N LEU A 217 -13.85 18.05 -3.14
CA LEU A 217 -13.65 19.31 -3.86
C LEU A 217 -14.88 20.21 -3.65
N PRO A 218 -14.73 21.42 -3.11
CA PRO A 218 -15.84 22.35 -3.03
C PRO A 218 -16.27 22.69 -4.47
N LEU A 219 -17.40 22.15 -4.91
CA LEU A 219 -17.99 22.52 -6.18
C LEU A 219 -18.38 23.98 -6.04
N GLY A 220 -17.68 24.87 -6.75
CA GLY A 220 -18.08 26.26 -6.88
C GLY A 220 -19.55 26.28 -7.30
N ARG A 221 -20.41 27.02 -6.59
CA ARG A 221 -21.73 27.33 -7.10
C ARG A 221 -21.50 27.97 -8.47
N GLU A 222 -21.88 27.28 -9.53
CA GLU A 222 -22.02 27.91 -10.83
C GLU A 222 -22.91 29.15 -10.63
N ARG A 223 -22.32 30.33 -10.90
CA ARG A 223 -23.05 31.59 -10.92
C ARG A 223 -23.70 31.76 -12.29
#